data_7bfc346843b62b6ff6b85623a174463e
#
_entry.id   7bfc346843b62b6ff6b85623a174463e
#
_cell.length_a   1.000
_cell.length_b   1.000
_cell.length_c   1.000
_cell.angle_alpha   90.00
_cell.angle_beta   90.00
_cell.angle_gamma   90.00
#
_symmetry.space_group_name_H-M   'P 1'
#
loop_
_entity.id
_entity.type
_entity.pdbx_description
1 polymer ?
#
loop_
_entity_poly.entity_id
_entity_poly.type
_entity_poly.pdbx_seq_one_letter_code
_entity_poly.pdbx_strand_id
1 'polypeptide(L)'
;MMNGQINDLLANIISMYAPQFGRTITKKVALNLAMTAIECQIENTSGDTYALMRTALSECGTILEENIEDGIISEVILSGAANMNPAFLLLKADGTSIHLAVNEKDGLIKQHTAERAIDAFKSAFANAKGS
;
A
#
# COMPACT_ATOMS: atom_id res chain seq x y z
N MET A 1 -8.25 -2.62 12.90
CA MET A 1 -7.40 -1.47 13.21
C MET A 1 -5.94 -1.81 12.95
N MET A 2 -5.24 -0.94 12.28
CA MET A 2 -3.81 -1.10 12.07
C MET A 2 -3.10 -0.87 13.40
N ASN A 3 -2.08 -1.66 13.68
CA ASN A 3 -1.37 -1.61 14.95
C ASN A 3 0.14 -1.56 14.72
N GLY A 4 0.93 -1.62 15.80
CA GLY A 4 2.39 -1.55 15.69
C GLY A 4 3.00 -2.60 14.77
N GLN A 5 2.41 -3.79 14.70
CA GLN A 5 2.90 -4.84 13.80
C GLN A 5 2.79 -4.41 12.34
N ILE A 6 1.68 -3.79 11.96
CA ILE A 6 1.48 -3.32 10.59
C ILE A 6 2.45 -2.19 10.28
N ASN A 7 2.66 -1.26 11.22
CA ASN A 7 3.63 -0.19 11.05
C ASN A 7 5.04 -0.74 10.88
N ASP A 8 5.42 -1.75 11.65
CA ASP A 8 6.73 -2.37 11.56
C ASP A 8 6.91 -3.06 10.20
N LEU A 9 5.88 -3.75 9.72
CA LEU A 9 5.93 -4.39 8.40
C LEU A 9 6.06 -3.35 7.29
N LEU A 10 5.30 -2.27 7.36
CA LEU A 10 5.40 -1.20 6.37
C LEU A 10 6.78 -0.53 6.41
N ALA A 11 7.33 -0.29 7.60
CA ALA A 11 8.66 0.27 7.75
C ALA A 11 9.73 -0.64 7.12
N ASN A 12 9.61 -1.94 7.31
CA ASN A 12 10.53 -2.91 6.71
C ASN A 12 10.45 -2.88 5.18
N ILE A 13 9.24 -2.81 4.64
CA ILE A 13 9.04 -2.74 3.19
C ILE A 13 9.65 -1.46 2.62
N ILE A 14 9.41 -0.31 3.25
CA ILE A 14 9.98 0.97 2.82
C ILE A 14 11.51 0.91 2.85
N SER A 15 12.07 0.42 3.96
CA SER A 15 13.52 0.33 4.12
C SER A 15 14.16 -0.58 3.09
N MET A 16 13.51 -1.70 2.78
CA MET A 16 14.04 -2.73 1.88
C MET A 16 13.95 -2.31 0.41
N TYR A 17 12.86 -1.67 0.01
CA TYR A 17 12.57 -1.42 -1.40
C TYR A 17 12.77 0.02 -1.87
N ALA A 18 12.78 1.01 -0.96
CA ALA A 18 12.96 2.40 -1.36
C ALA A 18 14.21 2.67 -2.19
N PRO A 19 15.37 2.03 -1.92
CA PRO A 19 16.56 2.24 -2.74
C PRO A 19 16.36 1.87 -4.21
N GLN A 20 15.49 0.91 -4.51
CA GLN A 20 15.22 0.50 -5.89
C GLN A 20 14.48 1.58 -6.67
N PHE A 21 13.91 2.56 -5.98
CA PHE A 21 13.17 3.67 -6.58
C PHE A 21 13.89 5.01 -6.37
N GLY A 22 15.22 4.95 -6.21
CA GLY A 22 16.04 6.15 -6.14
C GLY A 22 16.05 6.86 -4.79
N ARG A 23 15.62 6.18 -3.72
CA ARG A 23 15.57 6.77 -2.39
C ARG A 23 16.45 6.00 -1.42
N THR A 24 17.35 6.72 -0.74
CA THR A 24 18.11 6.15 0.37
C THR A 24 17.41 6.54 1.66
N ILE A 25 16.85 5.55 2.36
CA ILE A 25 16.04 5.79 3.56
C ILE A 25 16.62 4.97 4.70
N THR A 26 16.96 5.63 5.82
CA THR A 26 17.41 4.93 7.01
C THR A 26 16.23 4.21 7.65
N LYS A 27 16.52 3.20 8.45
CA LYS A 27 15.48 2.47 9.18
C LYS A 27 14.62 3.39 10.05
N LYS A 28 15.25 4.39 10.69
CA LYS A 28 14.54 5.36 11.52
C LYS A 28 13.55 6.19 10.70
N VAL A 29 13.96 6.65 9.52
CA VAL A 29 13.08 7.42 8.65
C VAL A 29 11.96 6.53 8.13
N ALA A 30 12.26 5.28 7.75
CA ALA A 30 11.24 4.34 7.29
C ALA A 30 10.18 4.10 8.36
N LEU A 31 10.61 3.96 9.63
CA LEU A 31 9.67 3.79 10.74
C LEU A 31 8.78 5.02 10.91
N ASN A 32 9.36 6.22 10.81
CA ASN A 32 8.58 7.46 10.89
C ASN A 32 7.55 7.57 9.78
N LEU A 33 7.93 7.19 8.55
CA LEU A 33 7.01 7.20 7.42
C LEU A 33 5.85 6.20 7.64
N ALA A 34 6.15 5.05 8.20
CA ALA A 34 5.12 4.06 8.49
C ALA A 34 4.19 4.53 9.61
N MET A 35 4.73 5.19 10.64
CA MET A 35 3.93 5.68 11.76
C MET A 35 3.01 6.83 11.37
N THR A 36 3.37 7.60 10.34
CA THR A 36 2.56 8.71 9.83
C THR A 36 1.77 8.33 8.59
N ALA A 37 1.68 7.03 8.29
CA ALA A 37 0.96 6.55 7.13
C ALA A 37 -0.53 6.89 7.22
N ILE A 38 -1.13 7.11 6.05
CA ILE A 38 -2.58 7.23 5.96
C ILE A 38 -3.17 5.83 6.01
N GLU A 39 -4.15 5.62 6.89
CA GLU A 39 -4.82 4.35 7.03
C GLU A 39 -6.27 4.47 6.56
N CYS A 40 -6.77 3.45 5.89
CA CYS A 40 -8.19 3.37 5.59
C CYS A 40 -8.65 1.92 5.60
N GLN A 41 -9.97 1.74 5.63
CA GLN A 41 -10.59 0.43 5.65
C GLN A 41 -11.61 0.36 4.52
N ILE A 42 -11.59 -0.75 3.79
CA ILE A 42 -12.51 -0.98 2.68
C ILE A 42 -13.26 -2.26 2.98
N GLU A 43 -14.60 -2.23 2.79
CA GLU A 43 -15.43 -3.41 3.00
C GLU A 43 -15.74 -4.08 1.67
N ASN A 44 -15.66 -5.39 1.66
CA ASN A 44 -16.08 -6.20 0.53
C ASN A 44 -17.36 -6.95 0.91
N THR A 45 -18.38 -6.86 0.09
CA THR A 45 -19.67 -7.47 0.37
C THR A 45 -19.91 -8.79 -0.35
N SER A 46 -19.01 -9.16 -1.27
CA SER A 46 -19.18 -10.40 -2.02
C SER A 46 -17.84 -10.87 -2.59
N GLY A 47 -17.70 -12.18 -2.72
CA GLY A 47 -16.52 -12.79 -3.30
C GLY A 47 -15.37 -12.97 -2.31
N ASP A 48 -14.27 -13.49 -2.80
CA ASP A 48 -13.08 -13.75 -2.02
C ASP A 48 -12.28 -12.44 -1.87
N THR A 49 -12.30 -11.89 -0.67
CA THR A 49 -11.67 -10.59 -0.39
C THR A 49 -10.18 -10.58 -0.74
N TYR A 50 -9.45 -11.61 -0.34
CA TYR A 50 -8.01 -11.69 -0.64
C TYR A 50 -7.75 -11.77 -2.13
N ALA A 51 -8.49 -12.62 -2.84
CA ALA A 51 -8.30 -12.80 -4.28
C ALA A 51 -8.61 -11.51 -5.05
N LEU A 52 -9.68 -10.81 -4.67
CA LEU A 52 -10.04 -9.53 -5.29
C LEU A 52 -9.00 -8.45 -4.99
N MET A 53 -8.51 -8.40 -3.74
CA MET A 53 -7.47 -7.48 -3.34
C MET A 53 -6.19 -7.71 -4.17
N ARG A 54 -5.78 -8.96 -4.32
CA ARG A 54 -4.58 -9.29 -5.08
C ARG A 54 -4.72 -8.92 -6.55
N THR A 55 -5.87 -9.20 -7.14
CA THR A 55 -6.15 -8.84 -8.54
C THR A 55 -6.06 -7.32 -8.72
N ALA A 56 -6.69 -6.55 -7.83
CA ALA A 56 -6.66 -5.09 -7.89
C ALA A 56 -5.23 -4.57 -7.77
N LEU A 57 -4.46 -5.11 -6.83
CA LEU A 57 -3.09 -4.65 -6.61
C LEU A 57 -2.20 -4.94 -7.82
N SER A 58 -2.36 -6.09 -8.47
CA SER A 58 -1.56 -6.40 -9.64
C SER A 58 -1.89 -5.50 -10.83
N GLU A 59 -3.07 -4.91 -10.86
CA GLU A 59 -3.45 -3.98 -11.92
C GLU A 59 -2.98 -2.56 -11.69
N CYS A 60 -2.90 -2.11 -10.43
CA CYS A 60 -2.59 -0.70 -10.16
C CYS A 60 -1.14 -0.44 -9.75
N GLY A 61 -0.33 -1.48 -9.59
CA GLY A 61 1.07 -1.28 -9.21
C GLY A 61 1.87 -2.58 -9.24
N THR A 62 2.92 -2.62 -8.44
CA THR A 62 3.82 -3.77 -8.38
C THR A 62 3.77 -4.39 -6.99
N ILE A 63 3.39 -5.66 -6.91
CA ILE A 63 3.39 -6.41 -5.65
C ILE A 63 4.83 -6.70 -5.27
N LEU A 64 5.21 -6.34 -4.04
CA LEU A 64 6.55 -6.53 -3.52
C LEU A 64 6.68 -7.83 -2.74
N GLU A 65 5.78 -8.04 -1.79
CA GLU A 65 5.76 -9.24 -0.96
C GLU A 65 4.33 -9.64 -0.66
N GLU A 66 4.14 -10.92 -0.40
CA GLU A 66 2.80 -11.46 -0.18
C GLU A 66 2.88 -12.59 0.85
N ASN A 67 1.99 -12.54 1.85
CA ASN A 67 1.84 -13.59 2.86
C ASN A 67 0.38 -14.04 2.85
N ILE A 68 0.12 -15.14 2.14
CA ILE A 68 -1.24 -15.65 1.94
C ILE A 68 -1.86 -16.07 3.27
N GLU A 69 -1.07 -16.70 4.16
CA GLU A 69 -1.59 -17.19 5.43
C GLU A 69 -2.13 -16.06 6.30
N ASP A 70 -1.43 -14.93 6.34
CA ASP A 70 -1.83 -13.77 7.13
C ASP A 70 -2.73 -12.81 6.36
N GLY A 71 -2.93 -13.05 5.06
CA GLY A 71 -3.73 -12.17 4.23
C GLY A 71 -3.11 -10.83 3.95
N ILE A 72 -1.77 -10.75 3.92
CA ILE A 72 -1.02 -9.50 3.81
C ILE A 72 -0.33 -9.42 2.46
N ILE A 73 -0.46 -8.27 1.79
CA ILE A 73 0.27 -7.95 0.56
C ILE A 73 0.88 -6.57 0.73
N SER A 74 2.15 -6.45 0.32
CA SER A 74 2.80 -5.15 0.20
C SER A 74 3.00 -4.81 -1.27
N GLU A 75 2.91 -3.52 -1.59
CA GLU A 75 2.94 -3.05 -2.96
C GLU A 75 3.57 -1.67 -3.06
N VAL A 76 4.10 -1.35 -4.24
CA VAL A 76 4.48 0.02 -4.58
C VAL A 76 3.65 0.48 -5.78
N ILE A 77 3.11 1.70 -5.68
CA ILE A 77 2.42 2.36 -6.78
C ILE A 77 3.22 3.61 -7.13
N LEU A 78 3.61 3.72 -8.39
CA LEU A 78 4.38 4.85 -8.88
C LEU A 78 3.45 5.89 -9.50
N SER A 79 3.71 7.16 -9.20
CA SER A 79 2.91 8.26 -9.73
C SER A 79 3.79 9.49 -9.95
N GLY A 80 3.16 10.57 -10.46
CA GLY A 80 3.86 11.82 -10.70
C GLY A 80 4.68 11.80 -11.98
N ALA A 81 5.49 12.84 -12.18
CA ALA A 81 6.32 12.99 -13.37
C ALA A 81 7.31 11.82 -13.46
N ALA A 82 7.33 11.15 -14.60
CA ALA A 82 8.21 10.00 -14.87
C ALA A 82 8.07 8.87 -13.82
N ASN A 83 6.92 8.79 -13.14
CA ASN A 83 6.67 7.78 -12.10
C ASN A 83 7.69 7.83 -10.96
N MET A 84 8.11 9.03 -10.58
CA MET A 84 9.17 9.18 -9.57
C MET A 84 8.66 9.28 -8.14
N ASN A 85 7.35 9.23 -7.91
CA ASN A 85 6.77 9.30 -6.58
C ASN A 85 6.27 7.92 -6.15
N PRO A 86 7.11 7.10 -5.51
CA PRO A 86 6.66 5.80 -5.04
C PRO A 86 5.80 5.94 -3.78
N ALA A 87 4.66 5.27 -3.78
CA ALA A 87 3.84 5.09 -2.59
C ALA A 87 3.94 3.63 -2.18
N PHE A 88 4.36 3.39 -0.95
CA PHE A 88 4.45 2.04 -0.41
C PHE A 88 3.18 1.73 0.38
N LEU A 89 2.56 0.61 0.06
CA LEU A 89 1.29 0.21 0.66
C LEU A 89 1.47 -1.13 1.38
N LEU A 90 0.77 -1.26 2.50
CA LEU A 90 0.59 -2.54 3.15
C LEU A 90 -0.91 -2.77 3.33
N LEU A 91 -1.39 -3.91 2.86
CA LEU A 91 -2.81 -4.24 2.92
C LEU A 91 -2.99 -5.58 3.63
N LYS A 92 -4.03 -5.66 4.45
CA LYS A 92 -4.40 -6.90 5.12
C LYS A 92 -5.86 -7.18 4.89
N ALA A 93 -6.16 -8.35 4.34
CA ALA A 93 -7.53 -8.84 4.21
C ALA A 93 -7.89 -9.60 5.49
N ASP A 94 -8.98 -9.20 6.13
CA ASP A 94 -9.47 -9.81 7.35
C ASP A 94 -10.99 -10.03 7.20
N GLY A 95 -11.37 -11.25 6.84
CA GLY A 95 -12.76 -11.53 6.51
C GLY A 95 -13.23 -10.74 5.31
N THR A 96 -14.18 -9.83 5.51
CA THR A 96 -14.70 -8.97 4.46
C THR A 96 -14.05 -7.60 4.46
N SER A 97 -13.13 -7.33 5.38
CA SER A 97 -12.48 -6.03 5.51
C SER A 97 -11.08 -6.06 4.91
N ILE A 98 -10.69 -4.96 4.27
CA ILE A 98 -9.31 -4.72 3.85
C ILE A 98 -8.81 -3.52 4.63
N HIS A 99 -7.74 -3.71 5.40
CA HIS A 99 -7.06 -2.64 6.11
C HIS A 99 -5.85 -2.22 5.28
N LEU A 100 -5.74 -0.93 5.01
CA LEU A 100 -4.76 -0.38 4.09
C LEU A 100 -3.96 0.73 4.78
N ALA A 101 -2.65 0.65 4.71
CA ALA A 101 -1.76 1.71 5.18
C ALA A 101 -0.85 2.14 4.04
N VAL A 102 -0.72 3.45 3.83
CA VAL A 102 0.10 4.03 2.76
C VAL A 102 0.99 5.10 3.36
N ASN A 103 2.28 5.09 3.03
CA ASN A 103 3.17 6.15 3.48
C ASN A 103 2.76 7.49 2.86
N GLU A 104 2.87 8.58 3.66
CA GLU A 104 2.31 9.88 3.29
C GLU A 104 3.33 10.89 2.76
N LYS A 105 4.61 10.66 2.96
CA LYS A 105 5.61 11.69 2.67
C LYS A 105 5.81 11.92 1.18
N ASP A 106 5.49 13.13 0.71
CA ASP A 106 5.59 13.54 -0.70
C ASP A 106 6.84 14.33 -1.04
N GLY A 107 7.67 14.70 -0.05
CA GLY A 107 8.81 15.58 -0.26
C GLY A 107 8.44 17.05 -0.05
N LEU A 108 9.12 17.97 -0.76
CA LEU A 108 8.94 19.40 -0.54
C LEU A 108 7.62 19.93 -1.10
N ILE A 109 7.12 19.34 -2.18
CA ILE A 109 5.87 19.74 -2.79
C ILE A 109 4.85 18.65 -2.53
N LYS A 110 3.73 19.03 -1.93
CA LYS A 110 2.66 18.08 -1.64
C LYS A 110 1.98 17.64 -2.92
N GLN A 111 2.08 16.36 -3.26
CA GLN A 111 1.54 15.81 -4.49
C GLN A 111 0.40 14.80 -4.27
N HIS A 112 -0.03 14.63 -3.02
CA HIS A 112 -1.11 13.70 -2.67
C HIS A 112 -0.83 12.26 -3.10
N THR A 113 0.42 11.84 -2.99
CA THR A 113 0.87 10.53 -3.45
C THR A 113 0.09 9.39 -2.80
N ALA A 114 -0.11 9.46 -1.47
CA ALA A 114 -0.85 8.44 -0.75
C ALA A 114 -2.32 8.41 -1.17
N GLU A 115 -2.94 9.58 -1.33
CA GLU A 115 -4.34 9.68 -1.74
C GLU A 115 -4.54 9.12 -3.14
N ARG A 116 -3.62 9.40 -4.07
CA ARG A 116 -3.65 8.84 -5.43
C ARG A 116 -3.54 7.33 -5.41
N ALA A 117 -2.67 6.79 -4.55
CA ALA A 117 -2.51 5.35 -4.43
C ALA A 117 -3.78 4.68 -3.90
N ILE A 118 -4.41 5.29 -2.89
CA ILE A 118 -5.67 4.78 -2.34
C ILE A 118 -6.75 4.79 -3.42
N ASP A 119 -6.88 5.88 -4.16
CA ASP A 119 -7.87 6.00 -5.23
C ASP A 119 -7.62 4.99 -6.34
N ALA A 120 -6.37 4.78 -6.72
CA ALA A 120 -6.01 3.78 -7.73
C ALA A 120 -6.41 2.38 -7.27
N PHE A 121 -6.14 2.05 -6.02
CA PHE A 121 -6.54 0.74 -5.48
C PHE A 121 -8.06 0.59 -5.44
N LYS A 122 -8.77 1.61 -4.96
CA LYS A 122 -10.25 1.55 -4.88
C LYS A 122 -10.87 1.36 -6.26
N SER A 123 -10.35 2.06 -7.27
CA SER A 123 -10.84 1.90 -8.65
C SER A 123 -10.56 0.51 -9.18
N ALA A 124 -9.35 -0.01 -8.98
CA ALA A 124 -8.98 -1.34 -9.42
C ALA A 124 -9.80 -2.41 -8.69
N PHE A 125 -10.06 -2.22 -7.41
CA PHE A 125 -10.88 -3.15 -6.62
C PHE A 125 -12.33 -3.20 -7.13
N ALA A 126 -12.91 -2.03 -7.41
CA ALA A 126 -14.25 -1.95 -7.98
C ALA A 126 -14.33 -2.65 -9.34
N ASN A 127 -13.30 -2.46 -10.18
CA ASN A 127 -13.22 -3.14 -11.48
C ASN A 127 -13.09 -4.65 -11.33
N ALA A 128 -12.30 -5.11 -10.38
CA ALA A 128 -12.13 -6.56 -10.13
C ALA A 128 -13.46 -7.20 -9.70
N LYS A 129 -14.23 -6.49 -8.87
CA LYS A 129 -15.54 -6.98 -8.42
C LYS A 129 -16.57 -7.03 -9.54
N GLY A 130 -16.44 -6.14 -10.53
CA GLY A 130 -17.35 -6.07 -11.65
C GLY A 130 -17.06 -7.06 -12.78
N SER A 131 -15.97 -7.80 -12.67
CA SER A 131 -15.54 -8.74 -13.71
C SER A 131 -16.27 -10.06 -13.63
#